data_54d4faa312a9bc6bd2915b2dfd063fe2
#
_entry.id   54d4faa312a9bc6bd2915b2dfd063fe2
#
_cell.length_a   1.000
_cell.length_b   1.000
_cell.length_c   1.000
_cell.angle_alpha   90.00
_cell.angle_beta   90.00
_cell.angle_gamma   90.00
#
_symmetry.space_group_name_H-M   'P 1'
#
loop_
_entity.id
_entity.type
_entity.pdbx_description
1 polymer ?
#
loop_
_entity_poly.entity_id
_entity_poly.type
_entity_poly.pdbx_seq_one_letter_code
_entity_poly.pdbx_strand_id
1 'polypeptide(L)'
;MYQGFFGLREMPFNITPDPRFLYLSPTHQEALRHLRYGVAEKKGFIVLVGEVGCGKTTLCRQFLNELDPARFDTALILNPRVTETQMLKAILTELGEDSLARNHADLVAQVNRVLLERIGQGRDIVLIIDEAQNLKVDVLEEVRLLSNLETDRQKLLQIVLMGQPELKEILARRELRQLRQRILVHCELQPLSETDTSHYIQHRLTLAGANGRPTFTRWALRSIHRQSGGVPRVVNTLCDRALLSAFVRESTEVSFWDVRRALRDLANLAP
;
A
#
# COMPACT_ATOMS: atom_id res chain seq x y z
N MET A 1 -28.42 5.03 -2.94
CA MET A 1 -29.67 4.69 -2.24
C MET A 1 -29.51 4.78 -0.72
N TYR A 2 -28.71 3.94 -0.04
CA TYR A 2 -28.59 4.00 1.42
C TYR A 2 -27.86 5.27 1.93
N GLN A 3 -27.03 5.89 1.11
CA GLN A 3 -26.30 7.12 1.46
C GLN A 3 -27.25 8.23 1.93
N GLY A 4 -28.29 8.52 1.16
CA GLY A 4 -29.31 9.53 1.53
C GLY A 4 -30.12 9.14 2.76
N PHE A 5 -30.46 7.84 2.90
CA PHE A 5 -31.21 7.35 4.07
C PHE A 5 -30.44 7.55 5.39
N PHE A 6 -29.13 7.29 5.38
CA PHE A 6 -28.28 7.49 6.55
C PHE A 6 -27.75 8.94 6.69
N GLY A 7 -28.05 9.84 5.73
CA GLY A 7 -27.55 11.21 5.75
C GLY A 7 -26.05 11.35 5.53
N LEU A 8 -25.44 10.38 4.82
CA LEU A 8 -24.01 10.39 4.52
C LEU A 8 -23.72 11.31 3.33
N ARG A 9 -22.58 11.97 3.34
CA ARG A 9 -22.10 12.84 2.24
C ARG A 9 -21.49 12.03 1.09
N GLU A 10 -20.84 10.91 1.43
CA GLU A 10 -20.20 10.00 0.48
C GLU A 10 -20.28 8.56 0.98
N MET A 11 -19.94 7.59 0.12
CA MET A 11 -19.96 6.17 0.47
C MET A 11 -18.79 5.84 1.41
N PRO A 12 -19.05 5.38 2.65
CA PRO A 12 -18.00 5.20 3.65
C PRO A 12 -17.05 4.02 3.34
N PHE A 13 -17.54 3.00 2.63
CA PHE A 13 -16.84 1.72 2.46
C PHE A 13 -16.43 1.43 1.01
N ASN A 14 -16.11 2.48 0.24
CA ASN A 14 -15.53 2.32 -1.09
C ASN A 14 -14.23 1.52 -1.04
N ILE A 15 -14.06 0.65 -2.06
CA ILE A 15 -12.87 -0.21 -2.21
C ILE A 15 -11.71 0.55 -2.86
N THR A 16 -12.00 1.62 -3.62
CA THR A 16 -10.97 2.46 -4.25
C THR A 16 -10.07 3.10 -3.17
N PRO A 17 -8.74 2.96 -3.30
CA PRO A 17 -7.83 3.57 -2.34
C PRO A 17 -7.96 5.10 -2.31
N ASP A 18 -8.39 5.65 -1.18
CA ASP A 18 -8.45 7.08 -0.91
C ASP A 18 -7.67 7.36 0.39
N PRO A 19 -6.55 8.10 0.33
CA PRO A 19 -5.74 8.41 1.51
C PRO A 19 -6.51 9.13 2.63
N ARG A 20 -7.57 9.89 2.31
CA ARG A 20 -8.42 10.54 3.31
C ARG A 20 -9.06 9.54 4.28
N PHE A 21 -9.41 8.35 3.78
CA PHE A 21 -10.02 7.28 4.55
C PHE A 21 -9.00 6.35 5.22
N LEU A 22 -7.71 6.68 5.18
CA LEU A 22 -6.69 5.87 5.82
C LEU A 22 -6.84 5.96 7.35
N TYR A 23 -7.11 4.83 7.97
CA TYR A 23 -7.04 4.68 9.41
C TYR A 23 -5.66 4.15 9.81
N LEU A 24 -4.92 4.95 10.56
CA LEU A 24 -3.60 4.59 11.04
C LEU A 24 -3.69 3.73 12.31
N SER A 25 -3.88 2.41 12.15
CA SER A 25 -3.72 1.48 13.27
C SER A 25 -2.29 1.51 13.83
N PRO A 26 -2.02 0.93 15.01
CA PRO A 26 -0.66 0.87 15.57
C PRO A 26 0.37 0.33 14.57
N THR A 27 0.04 -0.73 13.81
CA THR A 27 0.95 -1.32 12.81
C THR A 27 1.15 -0.42 11.60
N HIS A 28 0.12 0.34 11.16
CA HIS A 28 0.25 1.34 10.11
C HIS A 28 1.16 2.50 10.54
N GLN A 29 1.01 2.97 11.79
CA GLN A 29 1.87 4.03 12.34
C GLN A 29 3.32 3.57 12.44
N GLU A 30 3.55 2.34 12.86
CA GLU A 30 4.88 1.74 12.93
C GLU A 30 5.51 1.63 11.54
N ALA A 31 4.78 1.08 10.57
CA ALA A 31 5.23 0.96 9.19
C ALA A 31 5.58 2.34 8.58
N LEU A 32 4.73 3.35 8.82
CA LEU A 32 4.98 4.72 8.35
C LEU A 32 6.24 5.32 8.98
N ARG A 33 6.47 5.09 10.29
CA ARG A 33 7.71 5.49 10.97
C ARG A 33 8.95 4.82 10.37
N HIS A 34 8.86 3.53 10.07
CA HIS A 34 9.94 2.77 9.42
C HIS A 34 10.25 3.29 8.01
N LEU A 35 9.22 3.61 7.20
CA LEU A 35 9.41 4.22 5.89
C LEU A 35 10.11 5.58 5.99
N ARG A 36 9.63 6.46 6.88
CA ARG A 36 10.25 7.77 7.13
C ARG A 36 11.69 7.63 7.58
N TYR A 37 11.96 6.77 8.56
CA TYR A 37 13.30 6.50 9.06
C TYR A 37 14.22 5.97 7.95
N GLY A 38 13.78 4.95 7.21
CA GLY A 38 14.58 4.33 6.17
C GLY A 38 14.96 5.31 5.05
N VAL A 39 14.03 6.18 4.65
CA VAL A 39 14.29 7.21 3.62
C VAL A 39 15.14 8.36 4.19
N ALA A 40 14.83 8.88 5.37
CA ALA A 40 15.58 9.99 5.98
C ALA A 40 17.05 9.61 6.28
N GLU A 41 17.28 8.40 6.76
CA GLU A 41 18.60 7.87 7.11
C GLU A 41 19.31 7.17 5.93
N LYS A 42 18.76 7.27 4.73
CA LYS A 42 19.35 6.74 3.49
C LYS A 42 19.77 5.27 3.60
N LYS A 43 18.88 4.42 4.13
CA LYS A 43 19.16 2.99 4.39
C LYS A 43 19.22 2.12 3.13
N GLY A 44 18.89 2.64 1.96
CA GLY A 44 18.90 1.92 0.70
C GLY A 44 17.63 1.09 0.51
N PHE A 45 17.58 -0.16 0.98
CA PHE A 45 16.40 -1.01 0.82
C PHE A 45 15.52 -1.05 2.05
N ILE A 46 14.22 -0.85 1.80
CA ILE A 46 13.13 -0.96 2.76
C ILE A 46 12.14 -1.97 2.22
N VAL A 47 11.66 -2.89 3.04
CA VAL A 47 10.65 -3.88 2.67
C VAL A 47 9.40 -3.70 3.53
N LEU A 48 8.25 -3.55 2.87
CA LEU A 48 6.93 -3.49 3.50
C LEU A 48 6.08 -4.67 3.01
N VAL A 49 5.76 -5.60 3.90
CA VAL A 49 4.96 -6.78 3.58
C VAL A 49 3.62 -6.72 4.31
N GLY A 50 2.60 -7.33 3.74
CA GLY A 50 1.29 -7.48 4.39
C GLY A 50 0.29 -8.13 3.44
N GLU A 51 -0.79 -8.66 4.00
CA GLU A 51 -1.86 -9.32 3.25
C GLU A 51 -2.53 -8.41 2.21
N VAL A 52 -3.15 -9.03 1.21
CA VAL A 52 -3.94 -8.31 0.21
C VAL A 52 -5.06 -7.53 0.89
N GLY A 53 -5.16 -6.24 0.61
CA GLY A 53 -6.21 -5.39 1.18
C GLY A 53 -5.94 -4.85 2.58
N CYS A 54 -4.74 -5.06 3.16
CA CYS A 54 -4.32 -4.47 4.44
C CYS A 54 -3.96 -2.98 4.36
N GLY A 55 -4.00 -2.35 3.18
CA GLY A 55 -3.79 -0.91 3.04
C GLY A 55 -2.37 -0.48 2.69
N LYS A 56 -1.48 -1.39 2.25
CA LYS A 56 -0.09 -1.08 1.83
C LYS A 56 -0.01 0.09 0.85
N THR A 57 -0.73 -0.01 -0.26
CA THR A 57 -0.75 1.04 -1.30
C THR A 57 -1.30 2.37 -0.79
N THR A 58 -2.30 2.35 0.09
CA THR A 58 -2.85 3.57 0.70
C THR A 58 -1.85 4.21 1.66
N LEU A 59 -1.16 3.40 2.47
CA LEU A 59 -0.09 3.84 3.35
C LEU A 59 1.08 4.45 2.57
N CYS A 60 1.45 3.81 1.46
CA CYS A 60 2.49 4.31 0.57
C CYS A 60 2.13 5.68 -0.02
N ARG A 61 0.91 5.85 -0.51
CA ARG A 61 0.45 7.16 -1.01
C ARG A 61 0.45 8.22 0.07
N GLN A 62 0.06 7.87 1.30
CA GLN A 62 0.17 8.77 2.44
C GLN A 62 1.63 9.16 2.69
N PHE A 63 2.54 8.19 2.67
CA PHE A 63 3.97 8.45 2.83
C PHE A 63 4.52 9.37 1.73
N LEU A 64 4.17 9.11 0.45
CA LEU A 64 4.58 9.96 -0.68
C LEU A 64 4.07 11.41 -0.54
N ASN A 65 2.84 11.60 -0.08
CA ASN A 65 2.25 12.92 0.14
C ASN A 65 2.97 13.72 1.26
N GLU A 66 3.71 13.06 2.13
CA GLU A 66 4.47 13.69 3.22
C GLU A 66 5.90 14.08 2.80
N LEU A 67 6.40 13.52 1.69
CA LEU A 67 7.73 13.88 1.17
C LEU A 67 7.68 15.29 0.57
N ASP A 68 8.68 16.09 0.91
CA ASP A 68 8.86 17.43 0.33
C ASP A 68 9.23 17.30 -1.17
N PRO A 69 8.36 17.73 -2.10
CA PRO A 69 8.63 17.64 -3.54
C PRO A 69 9.83 18.50 -3.99
N ALA A 70 10.26 19.47 -3.20
CA ALA A 70 11.48 20.24 -3.49
C ALA A 70 12.76 19.43 -3.21
N ARG A 71 12.69 18.44 -2.33
CA ARG A 71 13.82 17.63 -1.92
C ARG A 71 13.82 16.23 -2.52
N PHE A 72 12.64 15.64 -2.74
CA PHE A 72 12.51 14.25 -3.17
C PHE A 72 11.95 14.13 -4.57
N ASP A 73 12.62 13.36 -5.41
CA ASP A 73 12.05 12.79 -6.63
C ASP A 73 11.54 11.38 -6.34
N THR A 74 10.32 11.08 -6.77
CA THR A 74 9.70 9.80 -6.47
C THR A 74 9.32 9.07 -7.76
N ALA A 75 9.62 7.77 -7.82
CA ALA A 75 9.18 6.87 -8.87
C ALA A 75 8.32 5.76 -8.26
N LEU A 76 7.07 5.62 -8.70
CA LEU A 76 6.11 4.64 -8.19
C LEU A 76 5.73 3.63 -9.27
N ILE A 77 6.29 2.43 -9.17
CA ILE A 77 6.00 1.32 -10.09
C ILE A 77 4.87 0.47 -9.52
N LEU A 78 3.72 0.51 -10.17
CA LEU A 78 2.56 -0.32 -9.83
C LEU A 78 2.51 -1.56 -10.72
N ASN A 79 2.24 -2.73 -10.13
CA ASN A 79 2.07 -4.00 -10.84
C ASN A 79 3.26 -4.38 -11.77
N PRO A 80 4.44 -4.69 -11.23
CA PRO A 80 5.69 -4.80 -11.98
C PRO A 80 5.87 -6.18 -12.67
N ARG A 81 4.91 -6.62 -13.49
CA ARG A 81 5.10 -7.77 -14.38
C ARG A 81 5.90 -7.36 -15.63
N VAL A 82 7.13 -6.99 -15.42
CA VAL A 82 8.00 -6.37 -16.42
C VAL A 82 9.31 -7.13 -16.58
N THR A 83 9.98 -6.93 -17.72
CA THR A 83 11.37 -7.34 -17.91
C THR A 83 12.31 -6.29 -17.33
N GLU A 84 13.62 -6.60 -17.20
CA GLU A 84 14.65 -5.65 -16.74
C GLU A 84 14.62 -4.35 -17.55
N THR A 85 14.62 -4.47 -18.88
CA THR A 85 14.52 -3.33 -19.79
C THR A 85 13.26 -2.49 -19.58
N GLN A 86 12.12 -3.14 -19.34
CA GLN A 86 10.85 -2.43 -19.07
C GLN A 86 10.87 -1.77 -17.70
N MET A 87 11.53 -2.36 -16.71
CA MET A 87 11.69 -1.76 -15.38
C MET A 87 12.51 -0.47 -15.49
N LEU A 88 13.66 -0.49 -16.19
CA LEU A 88 14.48 0.70 -16.39
C LEU A 88 13.71 1.82 -17.10
N LYS A 89 12.93 1.47 -18.15
CA LYS A 89 12.08 2.42 -18.86
C LYS A 89 10.99 3.01 -17.95
N ALA A 90 10.35 2.18 -17.14
CA ALA A 90 9.34 2.62 -16.18
C ALA A 90 9.93 3.61 -15.16
N ILE A 91 11.12 3.34 -14.64
CA ILE A 91 11.82 4.23 -13.71
C ILE A 91 12.10 5.60 -14.39
N LEU A 92 12.61 5.61 -15.65
CA LEU A 92 12.84 6.85 -16.40
C LEU A 92 11.54 7.63 -16.57
N THR A 93 10.47 6.98 -17.00
CA THR A 93 9.16 7.61 -17.21
C THR A 93 8.61 8.24 -15.94
N GLU A 94 8.71 7.52 -14.79
CA GLU A 94 8.26 8.04 -13.50
C GLU A 94 9.11 9.24 -13.01
N LEU A 95 10.38 9.30 -13.42
CA LEU A 95 11.24 10.45 -13.16
C LEU A 95 11.06 11.60 -14.19
N GLY A 96 10.11 11.46 -15.11
CA GLY A 96 9.80 12.47 -16.13
C GLY A 96 10.78 12.50 -17.30
N GLU A 97 11.50 11.40 -17.54
CA GLU A 97 12.51 11.30 -18.59
C GLU A 97 12.07 10.39 -19.73
N ASP A 98 12.29 10.81 -20.95
CA ASP A 98 12.05 9.97 -22.12
C ASP A 98 13.15 8.91 -22.28
N SER A 99 12.73 7.68 -22.56
CA SER A 99 13.67 6.60 -22.83
C SER A 99 14.14 6.65 -24.28
N LEU A 100 15.31 7.21 -24.50
CA LEU A 100 15.94 7.32 -25.81
C LEU A 100 16.80 6.10 -26.18
N ALA A 101 17.19 5.32 -25.20
CA ALA A 101 18.10 4.20 -25.35
C ALA A 101 17.44 2.98 -26.04
N ARG A 102 18.19 2.32 -26.91
CA ARG A 102 17.71 1.19 -27.71
C ARG A 102 18.08 -0.18 -27.15
N ASN A 103 19.13 -0.27 -26.36
CA ASN A 103 19.59 -1.51 -25.74
C ASN A 103 19.66 -1.39 -24.19
N HIS A 104 19.83 -2.51 -23.51
CA HIS A 104 19.84 -2.58 -22.04
C HIS A 104 21.00 -1.75 -21.44
N ALA A 105 22.22 -1.86 -22.00
CA ALA A 105 23.39 -1.15 -21.46
C ALA A 105 23.21 0.38 -21.53
N ASP A 106 22.67 0.90 -22.64
CA ASP A 106 22.40 2.32 -22.80
C ASP A 106 21.31 2.80 -21.85
N LEU A 107 20.29 1.95 -21.58
CA LEU A 107 19.25 2.26 -20.57
C LEU A 107 19.82 2.36 -19.17
N VAL A 108 20.67 1.40 -18.78
CA VAL A 108 21.37 1.44 -17.48
C VAL A 108 22.20 2.73 -17.38
N ALA A 109 22.96 3.06 -18.42
CA ALA A 109 23.77 4.28 -18.46
C ALA A 109 22.90 5.54 -18.36
N GLN A 110 21.72 5.55 -19.05
CA GLN A 110 20.77 6.66 -18.98
C GLN A 110 20.17 6.82 -17.58
N VAL A 111 19.69 5.73 -16.96
CA VAL A 111 19.18 5.75 -15.57
C VAL A 111 20.25 6.30 -14.62
N ASN A 112 21.47 5.75 -14.68
CA ASN A 112 22.58 6.18 -13.83
C ASN A 112 22.87 7.68 -13.98
N ARG A 113 22.90 8.19 -15.22
CA ARG A 113 23.10 9.61 -15.49
C ARG A 113 22.00 10.46 -14.86
N VAL A 114 20.72 10.10 -15.09
CA VAL A 114 19.56 10.84 -14.54
C VAL A 114 19.60 10.85 -13.01
N LEU A 115 19.88 9.71 -12.39
CA LEU A 115 19.99 9.63 -10.93
C LEU A 115 21.11 10.54 -10.40
N LEU A 116 22.30 10.53 -11.03
CA LEU A 116 23.44 11.38 -10.65
C LEU A 116 23.14 12.87 -10.85
N GLU A 117 22.47 13.24 -11.95
CA GLU A 117 22.07 14.64 -12.23
C GLU A 117 21.11 15.16 -11.15
N ARG A 118 20.07 14.38 -10.77
CA ARG A 118 19.13 14.77 -9.73
C ARG A 118 19.81 14.94 -8.37
N ILE A 119 20.69 14.02 -8.02
CA ILE A 119 21.48 14.10 -6.79
C ILE A 119 22.44 15.29 -6.80
N GLY A 120 23.08 15.57 -7.94
CA GLY A 120 23.91 16.77 -8.13
C GLY A 120 23.13 18.08 -7.92
N GLN A 121 21.82 18.06 -8.13
CA GLN A 121 20.88 19.15 -7.84
C GLN A 121 20.43 19.18 -6.36
N GLY A 122 20.94 18.29 -5.51
CA GLY A 122 20.55 18.18 -4.09
C GLY A 122 19.23 17.45 -3.84
N ARG A 123 18.72 16.68 -4.83
CA ARG A 123 17.47 15.93 -4.72
C ARG A 123 17.75 14.48 -4.33
N ASP A 124 17.00 13.97 -3.37
CA ASP A 124 17.02 12.56 -2.99
C ASP A 124 15.99 11.78 -3.83
N ILE A 125 16.30 10.51 -4.17
CA ILE A 125 15.43 9.71 -5.04
C ILE A 125 14.85 8.54 -4.26
N VAL A 126 13.52 8.36 -4.35
CA VAL A 126 12.78 7.26 -3.72
C VAL A 126 12.05 6.47 -4.81
N LEU A 127 12.51 5.24 -5.06
CA LEU A 127 11.87 4.28 -5.94
C LEU A 127 10.97 3.37 -5.10
N ILE A 128 9.68 3.33 -5.42
CA ILE A 128 8.72 2.46 -4.76
C ILE A 128 8.20 1.45 -5.78
N ILE A 129 8.27 0.18 -5.43
CA ILE A 129 7.77 -0.92 -6.25
C ILE A 129 6.67 -1.64 -5.48
N ASP A 130 5.42 -1.45 -5.90
CA ASP A 130 4.27 -2.14 -5.32
C ASP A 130 4.08 -3.52 -5.99
N GLU A 131 3.46 -4.47 -5.29
CA GLU A 131 3.29 -5.86 -5.72
C GLU A 131 4.61 -6.52 -6.13
N ALA A 132 5.71 -6.25 -5.42
CA ALA A 132 7.06 -6.70 -5.75
C ALA A 132 7.24 -8.23 -5.78
N GLN A 133 6.30 -9.01 -5.20
CA GLN A 133 6.28 -10.47 -5.35
C GLN A 133 6.02 -10.92 -6.81
N ASN A 134 5.57 -10.03 -7.69
CA ASN A 134 5.40 -10.32 -9.11
C ASN A 134 6.68 -10.14 -9.93
N LEU A 135 7.75 -9.59 -9.33
CA LEU A 135 9.04 -9.43 -9.98
C LEU A 135 9.75 -10.77 -10.14
N LYS A 136 10.38 -10.96 -11.30
CA LYS A 136 11.34 -12.04 -11.51
C LYS A 136 12.63 -11.75 -10.75
N VAL A 137 13.40 -12.84 -10.45
CA VAL A 137 14.69 -12.72 -9.77
C VAL A 137 15.64 -11.80 -10.51
N ASP A 138 15.71 -11.90 -11.83
CA ASP A 138 16.60 -11.08 -12.67
C ASP A 138 16.28 -9.59 -12.55
N VAL A 139 14.99 -9.23 -12.49
CA VAL A 139 14.54 -7.84 -12.31
C VAL A 139 14.87 -7.33 -10.91
N LEU A 140 14.73 -8.16 -9.87
CA LEU A 140 15.15 -7.81 -8.50
C LEU A 140 16.66 -7.60 -8.41
N GLU A 141 17.47 -8.40 -9.13
CA GLU A 141 18.91 -8.20 -9.21
C GLU A 141 19.26 -6.91 -9.98
N GLU A 142 18.54 -6.57 -11.05
CA GLU A 142 18.72 -5.28 -11.74
C GLU A 142 18.45 -4.10 -10.80
N VAL A 143 17.34 -4.13 -10.06
CA VAL A 143 17.01 -3.12 -9.04
C VAL A 143 18.10 -3.05 -7.94
N ARG A 144 18.67 -4.20 -7.55
CA ARG A 144 19.82 -4.25 -6.62
C ARG A 144 21.06 -3.56 -7.22
N LEU A 145 21.34 -3.76 -8.52
CA LEU A 145 22.47 -3.13 -9.19
C LEU A 145 22.33 -1.62 -9.23
N LEU A 146 21.12 -1.09 -9.48
CA LEU A 146 20.86 0.35 -9.41
C LEU A 146 21.17 0.93 -8.02
N SER A 147 20.97 0.16 -6.95
CA SER A 147 21.30 0.59 -5.59
C SER A 147 22.80 0.69 -5.28
N ASN A 148 23.67 0.24 -6.21
CA ASN A 148 25.13 0.41 -6.08
C ASN A 148 25.57 1.86 -6.28
N LEU A 149 24.68 2.71 -6.77
CA LEU A 149 24.94 4.14 -6.84
C LEU A 149 25.02 4.70 -5.42
N GLU A 150 26.22 4.91 -4.97
CA GLU A 150 26.52 5.44 -3.66
C GLU A 150 27.73 6.37 -3.72
N THR A 151 27.80 7.30 -2.79
CA THR A 151 29.01 8.04 -2.48
C THR A 151 29.71 7.35 -1.31
N ASP A 152 30.93 7.78 -0.97
CA ASP A 152 31.65 7.28 0.20
C ASP A 152 30.89 7.44 1.53
N ARG A 153 29.80 8.21 1.53
CA ARG A 153 29.07 8.59 2.75
C ARG A 153 27.60 8.14 2.78
N GLN A 154 26.97 7.88 1.63
CA GLN A 154 25.51 7.63 1.61
C GLN A 154 25.02 6.93 0.35
N LYS A 155 23.92 6.18 0.49
CA LYS A 155 23.14 5.63 -0.61
C LYS A 155 22.38 6.74 -1.31
N LEU A 156 22.47 6.79 -2.64
CA LEU A 156 21.84 7.82 -3.45
C LEU A 156 20.39 7.51 -3.82
N LEU A 157 20.05 6.23 -3.89
CA LEU A 157 18.72 5.73 -4.23
C LEU A 157 18.13 4.98 -3.03
N GLN A 158 16.93 5.36 -2.61
CA GLN A 158 16.14 4.64 -1.62
C GLN A 158 15.11 3.80 -2.33
N ILE A 159 15.05 2.51 -2.04
CA ILE A 159 14.17 1.56 -2.72
C ILE A 159 13.22 0.93 -1.71
N VAL A 160 11.92 1.12 -1.92
CA VAL A 160 10.87 0.52 -1.11
C VAL A 160 10.22 -0.61 -1.90
N LEU A 161 10.40 -1.84 -1.47
CA LEU A 161 9.73 -3.01 -2.01
C LEU A 161 8.47 -3.29 -1.18
N MET A 162 7.31 -3.16 -1.79
CA MET A 162 6.05 -3.50 -1.15
C MET A 162 5.47 -4.76 -1.78
N GLY A 163 4.96 -5.67 -0.94
CA GLY A 163 4.40 -6.92 -1.46
C GLY A 163 3.54 -7.67 -0.47
N GLN A 164 3.07 -8.81 -0.93
CA GLN A 164 2.36 -9.80 -0.15
C GLN A 164 3.36 -10.68 0.63
N PRO A 165 2.92 -11.53 1.58
CA PRO A 165 3.82 -12.40 2.35
C PRO A 165 4.76 -13.24 1.49
N GLU A 166 4.35 -13.62 0.27
CA GLU A 166 5.15 -14.36 -0.71
C GLU A 166 6.45 -13.64 -1.10
N LEU A 167 6.49 -12.31 -0.97
CA LEU A 167 7.72 -11.55 -1.19
C LEU A 167 8.84 -11.99 -0.24
N LYS A 168 8.51 -12.37 1.00
CA LYS A 168 9.50 -12.89 1.96
C LYS A 168 10.14 -14.18 1.44
N GLU A 169 9.33 -15.08 0.88
CA GLU A 169 9.80 -16.35 0.33
C GLU A 169 10.70 -16.12 -0.89
N ILE A 170 10.34 -15.19 -1.75
CA ILE A 170 11.15 -14.81 -2.91
C ILE A 170 12.49 -14.24 -2.46
N LEU A 171 12.49 -13.29 -1.53
CA LEU A 171 13.71 -12.68 -1.00
C LEU A 171 14.59 -13.67 -0.21
N ALA A 172 14.03 -14.78 0.29
CA ALA A 172 14.77 -15.84 0.97
C ALA A 172 15.57 -16.74 0.00
N ARG A 173 15.29 -16.69 -1.30
CA ARG A 173 16.00 -17.52 -2.31
C ARG A 173 17.49 -17.25 -2.30
N ARG A 174 18.27 -18.29 -2.64
CA ARG A 174 19.74 -18.24 -2.63
C ARG A 174 20.29 -17.18 -3.58
N GLU A 175 19.67 -17.03 -4.73
CA GLU A 175 20.04 -16.09 -5.79
C GLU A 175 19.97 -14.64 -5.29
N LEU A 176 19.01 -14.32 -4.43
CA LEU A 176 18.78 -12.96 -3.88
C LEU A 176 19.52 -12.71 -2.56
N ARG A 177 20.48 -13.54 -2.19
CA ARG A 177 21.25 -13.36 -0.94
C ARG A 177 21.87 -11.98 -0.82
N GLN A 178 22.41 -11.43 -1.91
CA GLN A 178 23.07 -10.12 -1.91
C GLN A 178 22.05 -8.98 -1.73
N LEU A 179 20.86 -9.08 -2.38
CA LEU A 179 19.77 -8.14 -2.17
C LEU A 179 19.30 -8.17 -0.71
N ARG A 180 19.07 -9.36 -0.16
CA ARG A 180 18.62 -9.53 1.24
C ARG A 180 19.58 -8.90 2.25
N GLN A 181 20.88 -8.97 2.03
CA GLN A 181 21.89 -8.32 2.91
C GLN A 181 21.81 -6.80 2.90
N ARG A 182 21.20 -6.20 1.88
CA ARG A 182 21.00 -4.74 1.75
C ARG A 182 19.68 -4.24 2.33
N ILE A 183 18.77 -5.14 2.68
CA ILE A 183 17.50 -4.79 3.33
C ILE A 183 17.78 -4.50 4.79
N LEU A 184 17.78 -3.22 5.16
CA LEU A 184 18.06 -2.78 6.51
C LEU A 184 16.80 -2.46 7.31
N VAL A 185 15.68 -2.18 6.62
CA VAL A 185 14.39 -1.88 7.23
C VAL A 185 13.36 -2.87 6.69
N HIS A 186 12.72 -3.57 7.61
CA HIS A 186 11.64 -4.52 7.30
C HIS A 186 10.45 -4.22 8.20
N CYS A 187 9.29 -4.06 7.61
CA CYS A 187 8.04 -3.86 8.33
C CYS A 187 6.93 -4.75 7.76
N GLU A 188 6.04 -5.16 8.64
CA GLU A 188 4.92 -6.02 8.32
C GLU A 188 3.61 -5.39 8.76
N LEU A 189 2.72 -5.20 7.79
CA LEU A 189 1.39 -4.68 8.04
C LEU A 189 0.47 -5.83 8.43
N GLN A 190 0.08 -5.85 9.68
CA GLN A 190 -0.85 -6.86 10.21
C GLN A 190 -2.30 -6.45 9.94
N PRO A 191 -3.22 -7.41 9.81
CA PRO A 191 -4.66 -7.12 9.84
C PRO A 191 -5.06 -6.36 11.11
N LEU A 192 -6.18 -5.65 11.05
CA LEU A 192 -6.72 -4.90 12.18
C LEU A 192 -7.13 -5.84 13.33
N SER A 193 -6.84 -5.45 14.55
CA SER A 193 -7.41 -6.10 15.75
C SER A 193 -8.93 -5.90 15.82
N GLU A 194 -9.63 -6.60 16.74
CA GLU A 194 -11.08 -6.40 16.96
C GLU A 194 -11.37 -4.94 17.32
N THR A 195 -10.55 -4.35 18.17
CA THR A 195 -10.68 -2.96 18.59
C THR A 195 -10.42 -2.02 17.43
N ASP A 196 -9.32 -2.23 16.68
CA ASP A 196 -8.99 -1.39 15.53
C ASP A 196 -10.02 -1.52 14.40
N THR A 197 -10.60 -2.71 14.19
CA THR A 197 -11.70 -2.90 13.23
C THR A 197 -12.90 -2.02 13.59
N SER A 198 -13.25 -1.93 14.86
CA SER A 198 -14.35 -1.10 15.34
C SER A 198 -14.04 0.40 15.14
N HIS A 199 -12.84 0.83 15.49
CA HIS A 199 -12.38 2.21 15.28
C HIS A 199 -12.28 2.56 13.80
N TYR A 200 -11.80 1.63 12.97
CA TYR A 200 -11.75 1.78 11.52
C TYR A 200 -13.14 2.03 10.90
N ILE A 201 -14.13 1.24 11.29
CA ILE A 201 -15.52 1.41 10.83
C ILE A 201 -16.05 2.79 11.24
N GLN A 202 -15.87 3.16 12.50
CA GLN A 202 -16.30 4.47 13.02
C GLN A 202 -15.60 5.63 12.32
N HIS A 203 -14.28 5.54 12.11
CA HIS A 203 -13.49 6.53 11.39
C HIS A 203 -14.03 6.78 9.99
N ARG A 204 -14.29 5.71 9.23
CA ARG A 204 -14.84 5.81 7.88
C ARG A 204 -16.24 6.42 7.83
N LEU A 205 -17.10 6.05 8.77
CA LEU A 205 -18.43 6.64 8.91
C LEU A 205 -18.35 8.14 9.23
N THR A 206 -17.49 8.52 10.15
CA THR A 206 -17.29 9.93 10.53
C THR A 206 -16.83 10.76 9.33
N LEU A 207 -15.84 10.29 8.57
CA LEU A 207 -15.37 10.96 7.36
C LEU A 207 -16.45 11.06 6.28
N ALA A 208 -17.27 10.02 6.14
CA ALA A 208 -18.42 10.04 5.23
C ALA A 208 -19.55 10.97 5.68
N GLY A 209 -19.40 11.66 6.80
CA GLY A 209 -20.36 12.66 7.30
C GLY A 209 -21.47 12.06 8.16
N ALA A 210 -21.29 10.86 8.73
CA ALA A 210 -22.24 10.27 9.64
C ALA A 210 -22.43 11.16 10.88
N ASN A 211 -23.67 11.55 11.16
CA ASN A 211 -24.06 12.30 12.33
C ASN A 211 -24.89 11.42 13.27
N GLY A 212 -24.22 10.50 13.98
CA GLY A 212 -24.86 9.52 14.86
C GLY A 212 -25.61 8.39 14.15
N ARG A 213 -25.66 8.37 12.81
CA ARG A 213 -26.28 7.33 11.98
C ARG A 213 -25.43 7.07 10.75
N PRO A 214 -25.30 5.79 10.28
CA PRO A 214 -25.73 4.55 10.92
C PRO A 214 -24.88 4.18 12.15
N THR A 215 -25.42 3.31 13.02
CA THR A 215 -24.68 2.68 14.13
C THR A 215 -24.53 1.18 13.86
N PHE A 216 -23.51 0.58 14.47
CA PHE A 216 -23.29 -0.87 14.41
C PHE A 216 -23.37 -1.46 15.82
N THR A 217 -24.18 -2.50 15.99
CA THR A 217 -24.22 -3.21 17.27
C THR A 217 -22.88 -3.88 17.57
N ARG A 218 -22.56 -4.09 18.86
CA ARG A 218 -21.35 -4.79 19.29
C ARG A 218 -21.21 -6.18 18.63
N TRP A 219 -22.32 -6.90 18.48
CA TRP A 219 -22.35 -8.21 17.84
C TRP A 219 -22.10 -8.13 16.33
N ALA A 220 -22.57 -7.07 15.68
CA ALA A 220 -22.25 -6.81 14.27
C ALA A 220 -20.75 -6.57 14.09
N LEU A 221 -20.15 -5.69 14.89
CA LEU A 221 -18.71 -5.38 14.84
C LEU A 221 -17.84 -6.62 15.05
N ARG A 222 -18.14 -7.43 16.07
CA ARG A 222 -17.45 -8.71 16.32
C ARG A 222 -17.59 -9.67 15.15
N SER A 223 -18.79 -9.77 14.58
CA SER A 223 -19.02 -10.64 13.41
C SER A 223 -18.24 -10.18 12.21
N ILE A 224 -18.19 -8.87 11.93
CA ILE A 224 -17.40 -8.29 10.85
C ILE A 224 -15.92 -8.61 11.04
N HIS A 225 -15.36 -8.33 12.21
CA HIS A 225 -13.96 -8.64 12.50
C HIS A 225 -13.64 -10.13 12.29
N ARG A 226 -14.43 -11.01 12.89
CA ARG A 226 -14.21 -12.47 12.79
C ARG A 226 -14.25 -12.97 11.33
N GLN A 227 -15.17 -12.45 10.52
CA GLN A 227 -15.37 -12.91 9.15
C GLN A 227 -14.38 -12.27 8.16
N SER A 228 -13.92 -11.06 8.47
CA SER A 228 -12.91 -10.38 7.65
C SER A 228 -11.47 -10.75 8.02
N GLY A 229 -11.25 -11.40 9.16
CA GLY A 229 -9.91 -11.57 9.73
C GLY A 229 -9.21 -10.24 10.00
N GLY A 230 -9.95 -9.12 10.12
CA GLY A 230 -9.41 -7.79 10.28
C GLY A 230 -8.84 -7.17 8.99
N VAL A 231 -9.02 -7.79 7.83
CA VAL A 231 -8.53 -7.27 6.56
C VAL A 231 -9.41 -6.10 6.09
N PRO A 232 -8.90 -4.85 5.98
CA PRO A 232 -9.70 -3.65 5.68
C PRO A 232 -10.58 -3.76 4.43
N ARG A 233 -10.07 -4.36 3.35
CA ARG A 233 -10.85 -4.55 2.11
C ARG A 233 -12.09 -5.41 2.36
N VAL A 234 -11.94 -6.49 3.13
CA VAL A 234 -13.05 -7.40 3.46
C VAL A 234 -14.00 -6.74 4.45
N VAL A 235 -13.47 -5.99 5.44
CA VAL A 235 -14.28 -5.16 6.35
C VAL A 235 -15.17 -4.20 5.54
N ASN A 236 -14.61 -3.49 4.56
CA ASN A 236 -15.37 -2.58 3.72
C ASN A 236 -16.51 -3.29 2.99
N THR A 237 -16.22 -4.40 2.34
CA THR A 237 -17.21 -5.17 1.59
C THR A 237 -18.36 -5.64 2.49
N LEU A 238 -18.04 -6.11 3.71
CA LEU A 238 -19.04 -6.57 4.68
C LEU A 238 -19.87 -5.40 5.21
N CYS A 239 -19.24 -4.27 5.55
CA CYS A 239 -19.93 -3.08 6.04
C CYS A 239 -20.85 -2.48 5.00
N ASP A 240 -20.42 -2.36 3.75
CA ASP A 240 -21.22 -1.83 2.65
C ASP A 240 -22.50 -2.64 2.45
N ARG A 241 -22.39 -3.96 2.38
CA ARG A 241 -23.54 -4.87 2.25
C ARG A 241 -24.43 -4.92 3.48
N ALA A 242 -23.83 -4.84 4.68
CA ALA A 242 -24.60 -4.79 5.92
C ALA A 242 -25.41 -3.48 6.05
N LEU A 243 -24.85 -2.36 5.59
CA LEU A 243 -25.58 -1.08 5.49
C LEU A 243 -26.73 -1.20 4.49
N LEU A 244 -26.53 -1.82 3.36
CA LEU A 244 -27.60 -2.06 2.39
C LEU A 244 -28.72 -2.95 2.99
N SER A 245 -28.37 -3.97 3.76
CA SER A 245 -29.34 -4.82 4.45
C SER A 245 -30.15 -4.05 5.49
N ALA A 246 -29.49 -3.19 6.30
CA ALA A 246 -30.14 -2.35 7.29
C ALA A 246 -31.08 -1.32 6.62
N PHE A 247 -30.65 -0.74 5.51
CA PHE A 247 -31.45 0.17 4.69
C PHE A 247 -32.75 -0.50 4.18
N VAL A 248 -32.67 -1.73 3.64
CA VAL A 248 -33.84 -2.49 3.19
C VAL A 248 -34.84 -2.76 4.34
N ARG A 249 -34.35 -2.85 5.57
CA ARG A 249 -35.16 -2.98 6.79
C ARG A 249 -35.64 -1.63 7.35
N GLU A 250 -35.30 -0.52 6.73
CA GLU A 250 -35.56 0.84 7.23
C GLU A 250 -35.00 1.08 8.65
N SER A 251 -33.88 0.41 8.98
CA SER A 251 -33.21 0.51 10.28
C SER A 251 -31.95 1.36 10.22
N THR A 252 -31.81 2.26 11.19
CA THR A 252 -30.59 3.07 11.34
C THR A 252 -29.48 2.36 12.09
N GLU A 253 -29.74 1.15 12.59
CA GLU A 253 -28.80 0.32 13.29
C GLU A 253 -28.51 -0.96 12.51
N VAL A 254 -27.23 -1.22 12.27
CA VAL A 254 -26.73 -2.46 11.65
C VAL A 254 -26.57 -3.53 12.72
N SER A 255 -27.34 -4.60 12.59
CA SER A 255 -27.37 -5.74 13.52
C SER A 255 -26.45 -6.88 13.05
N PHE A 256 -26.28 -7.88 13.94
CA PHE A 256 -25.64 -9.17 13.57
C PHE A 256 -26.32 -9.85 12.38
N TRP A 257 -27.65 -9.74 12.26
CA TRP A 257 -28.40 -10.38 11.17
C TRP A 257 -28.16 -9.73 9.82
N ASP A 258 -27.87 -8.41 9.80
CA ASP A 258 -27.51 -7.69 8.58
C ASP A 258 -26.14 -8.17 8.07
N VAL A 259 -25.18 -8.37 8.96
CA VAL A 259 -23.87 -8.94 8.61
C VAL A 259 -24.03 -10.38 8.12
N ARG A 260 -24.87 -11.21 8.75
CA ARG A 260 -25.12 -12.57 8.28
C ARG A 260 -25.77 -12.63 6.90
N ARG A 261 -26.65 -11.67 6.60
CA ARG A 261 -27.24 -11.54 5.25
C ARG A 261 -26.17 -11.15 4.24
N ALA A 262 -25.35 -10.14 4.55
CA ALA A 262 -24.23 -9.73 3.73
C ALA A 262 -23.26 -10.88 3.38
N LEU A 263 -22.98 -11.74 4.36
CA LEU A 263 -22.15 -12.95 4.14
C LEU A 263 -22.77 -13.96 3.19
N ARG A 264 -24.08 -14.21 3.30
CA ARG A 264 -24.78 -15.12 2.38
C ARG A 264 -24.76 -14.60 0.95
N ASP A 265 -24.97 -13.28 0.78
CA ASP A 265 -24.95 -12.66 -0.53
C ASP A 265 -23.57 -12.75 -1.17
N LEU A 266 -22.49 -12.63 -0.37
CA LEU A 266 -21.11 -12.80 -0.84
C LEU A 266 -20.80 -14.26 -1.20
N ALA A 267 -21.28 -15.22 -0.41
CA ALA A 267 -21.09 -16.65 -0.68
C ALA A 267 -21.78 -17.08 -1.99
N ASN A 268 -22.91 -16.49 -2.32
CA ASN A 268 -23.62 -16.77 -3.58
C ASN A 268 -22.96 -16.16 -4.83
N LEU A 269 -21.97 -15.27 -4.65
CA LEU A 269 -21.19 -14.67 -5.75
C LEU A 269 -19.82 -15.35 -5.96
N ALA A 270 -19.40 -16.20 -5.01
CA ALA A 270 -18.23 -17.03 -5.20
C ALA A 270 -18.59 -18.20 -6.13
N PRO A 271 -17.83 -18.46 -7.21
CA PRO A 271 -18.07 -19.56 -8.14
C PRO A 271 -17.92 -20.92 -7.49
#